data_19711541368413d1d82978d3009b5de5
#
_entry.id   19711541368413d1d82978d3009b5de5
#
_cell.length_a   1.000
_cell.length_b   1.000
_cell.length_c   1.000
_cell.angle_alpha   90.00
_cell.angle_beta   90.00
_cell.angle_gamma   90.00
#
_symmetry.space_group_name_H-M   'P 1'
#
loop_
_entity.id
_entity.type
_entity.pdbx_description
1 polymer ?
#
loop_
_entity_poly.entity_id
_entity_poly.type
_entity_poly.pdbx_seq_one_letter_code
_entity_poly.pdbx_strand_id
1 'polypeptide(L)'
;VGKKSTKALRDAELVPCVVYGGETPLNFSAEEKAFKGLVYTPEAHTVSIELDGKSIPAVLQDIQFHPITDKILHVDFYQLSDDKPVIMEVPVRITGRSKGVVAGGVLRQSFRKLKVKAIPANLPDEIVVDVTPLRIGNKLYVGGIKTEGYSFVHPDNAVVVAVKMSRNAMKGGAAAEEDDEEEVAAEGEAPAAETAAE
;
A
#
# COMPACT_ATOMS: atom_id res chain seq x y z
N VAL A 1 20.76 -6.23 28.62
CA VAL A 1 20.58 -6.17 27.16
C VAL A 1 21.95 -5.92 26.53
N GLY A 2 22.33 -6.73 25.51
CA GLY A 2 23.61 -6.55 24.81
C GLY A 2 23.78 -7.57 23.69
N LYS A 3 24.78 -7.35 22.81
CA LYS A 3 25.00 -8.16 21.59
C LYS A 3 25.14 -9.67 21.86
N LYS A 4 25.78 -10.06 22.98
CA LYS A 4 25.95 -11.48 23.35
C LYS A 4 24.63 -12.11 23.82
N SER A 5 23.84 -11.40 24.63
CA SER A 5 22.58 -11.91 25.15
C SER A 5 21.51 -12.02 24.05
N THR A 6 21.41 -11.02 23.16
CA THR A 6 20.47 -11.07 22.03
C THR A 6 20.83 -12.18 21.03
N LYS A 7 22.11 -12.49 20.85
CA LYS A 7 22.52 -13.63 20.03
C LYS A 7 22.10 -14.96 20.67
N ALA A 8 22.34 -15.12 21.98
CA ALA A 8 21.93 -16.34 22.69
C ALA A 8 20.41 -16.57 22.66
N LEU A 9 19.60 -15.49 22.75
CA LEU A 9 18.13 -15.58 22.62
C LEU A 9 17.72 -16.07 21.21
N ARG A 10 18.34 -15.53 20.15
CA ARG A 10 18.03 -15.97 18.77
C ARG A 10 18.48 -17.41 18.50
N ASP A 11 19.59 -17.82 19.08
CA ASP A 11 20.07 -19.21 19.01
C ASP A 11 19.10 -20.19 19.74
N ALA A 12 18.33 -19.67 20.73
CA ALA A 12 17.26 -20.40 21.43
C ALA A 12 15.86 -20.24 20.78
N GLU A 13 15.77 -19.71 19.55
CA GLU A 13 14.52 -19.42 18.80
C GLU A 13 13.60 -18.39 19.49
N LEU A 14 14.17 -17.54 20.34
CA LEU A 14 13.50 -16.44 20.99
C LEU A 14 13.80 -15.11 20.27
N VAL A 15 12.77 -14.34 19.98
CA VAL A 15 12.89 -13.02 19.36
C VAL A 15 12.95 -11.97 20.46
N PRO A 16 14.01 -11.14 20.51
CA PRO A 16 14.07 -9.99 21.39
C PRO A 16 13.10 -8.91 20.91
N CYS A 17 12.31 -8.37 21.84
CA CYS A 17 11.28 -7.36 21.58
C CYS A 17 11.41 -6.19 22.53
N VAL A 18 10.96 -5.01 22.09
CA VAL A 18 10.91 -3.79 22.91
C VAL A 18 9.51 -3.18 22.80
N VAL A 19 8.96 -2.76 23.95
CA VAL A 19 7.77 -1.91 24.02
C VAL A 19 8.20 -0.53 24.48
N TYR A 20 7.89 0.49 23.71
CA TYR A 20 8.14 1.88 24.05
C TYR A 20 6.87 2.74 23.90
N GLY A 21 6.94 3.99 24.33
CA GLY A 21 5.76 4.90 24.36
C GLY A 21 5.13 5.03 25.74
N GLY A 22 5.47 4.16 26.68
CA GLY A 22 5.15 4.28 28.10
C GLY A 22 6.16 5.11 28.89
N GLU A 23 6.10 5.05 30.23
CA GLU A 23 7.05 5.75 31.11
C GLU A 23 8.48 5.19 31.00
N THR A 24 8.62 3.90 30.86
CA THR A 24 9.88 3.19 30.70
C THR A 24 9.82 2.19 29.57
N PRO A 25 10.86 2.07 28.73
CA PRO A 25 10.92 1.03 27.70
C PRO A 25 11.03 -0.35 28.36
N LEU A 26 10.17 -1.28 27.94
CA LEU A 26 10.15 -2.64 28.43
C LEU A 26 10.78 -3.58 27.40
N ASN A 27 11.78 -4.36 27.84
CA ASN A 27 12.42 -5.35 27.01
C ASN A 27 11.92 -6.74 27.39
N PHE A 28 11.52 -7.53 26.42
CA PHE A 28 11.07 -8.91 26.62
C PHE A 28 11.52 -9.80 25.47
N SER A 29 11.29 -11.08 25.57
CA SER A 29 11.53 -12.04 24.49
C SER A 29 10.35 -12.98 24.37
N ALA A 30 9.99 -13.34 23.15
CA ALA A 30 8.90 -14.27 22.89
C ALA A 30 9.31 -15.25 21.78
N GLU A 31 8.62 -16.38 21.68
CA GLU A 31 8.85 -17.36 20.63
C GLU A 31 8.48 -16.80 19.24
N GLU A 32 9.27 -17.11 18.22
CA GLU A 32 8.99 -16.68 16.83
C GLU A 32 7.60 -17.12 16.35
N LYS A 33 7.11 -18.26 16.84
CA LYS A 33 5.79 -18.80 16.50
C LYS A 33 4.64 -17.89 16.90
N ALA A 34 4.78 -17.15 18.01
CA ALA A 34 3.76 -16.23 18.51
C ALA A 34 3.51 -15.05 17.54
N PHE A 35 4.52 -14.67 16.77
CA PHE A 35 4.44 -13.56 15.82
C PHE A 35 3.85 -13.94 14.45
N LYS A 36 3.65 -15.24 14.15
CA LYS A 36 3.19 -15.67 12.83
C LYS A 36 1.87 -15.01 12.40
N GLY A 37 0.89 -14.96 13.30
CA GLY A 37 -0.41 -14.35 13.03
C GLY A 37 -0.37 -12.83 12.92
N LEU A 38 0.64 -12.18 13.50
CA LEU A 38 0.80 -10.74 13.50
C LEU A 38 1.61 -10.23 12.30
N VAL A 39 2.68 -10.95 11.95
CA VAL A 39 3.69 -10.51 10.98
C VAL A 39 3.32 -10.88 9.55
N TYR A 40 2.77 -12.08 9.36
CA TYR A 40 2.47 -12.62 8.03
C TYR A 40 1.04 -12.35 7.55
N THR A 41 0.26 -11.60 8.34
CA THR A 41 -1.05 -11.07 7.92
C THR A 41 -0.90 -9.67 7.33
N PRO A 42 -1.64 -9.34 6.27
CA PRO A 42 -1.58 -7.99 5.70
C PRO A 42 -2.32 -6.95 6.55
N GLU A 43 -3.08 -7.36 7.54
CA GLU A 43 -3.95 -6.51 8.35
C GLU A 43 -3.18 -5.74 9.42
N ALA A 44 -3.71 -4.60 9.83
CA ALA A 44 -3.18 -3.81 10.92
C ALA A 44 -3.80 -4.31 12.23
N HIS A 45 -2.97 -4.83 13.14
CA HIS A 45 -3.46 -5.41 14.40
C HIS A 45 -3.03 -4.59 15.61
N THR A 46 -3.98 -4.41 16.53
CA THR A 46 -3.67 -4.03 17.91
C THR A 46 -3.38 -5.31 18.71
N VAL A 47 -2.30 -5.32 19.45
CA VAL A 47 -1.82 -6.48 20.21
C VAL A 47 -1.87 -6.19 21.69
N SER A 48 -2.35 -7.14 22.47
CA SER A 48 -2.28 -7.09 23.90
C SER A 48 -1.08 -7.93 24.37
N ILE A 49 -0.08 -7.28 24.96
CA ILE A 49 1.15 -7.93 25.44
C ILE A 49 0.99 -8.16 26.94
N GLU A 50 1.00 -9.40 27.35
CA GLU A 50 0.93 -9.79 28.76
C GLU A 50 2.34 -10.02 29.30
N LEU A 51 2.78 -9.14 30.21
CA LEU A 51 4.06 -9.22 30.89
C LEU A 51 3.86 -9.13 32.39
N ASP A 52 4.34 -10.11 33.13
CA ASP A 52 4.28 -10.15 34.60
C ASP A 52 2.88 -9.90 35.18
N GLY A 53 1.84 -10.40 34.49
CA GLY A 53 0.43 -10.22 34.89
C GLY A 53 -0.16 -8.84 34.56
N LYS A 54 0.55 -8.00 33.83
CA LYS A 54 0.05 -6.74 33.28
C LYS A 54 -0.21 -6.89 31.79
N SER A 55 -1.41 -6.49 31.36
CA SER A 55 -1.78 -6.42 29.94
C SER A 55 -1.51 -5.02 29.41
N ILE A 56 -0.68 -4.91 28.39
CA ILE A 56 -0.26 -3.66 27.77
C ILE A 56 -0.78 -3.65 26.34
N PRO A 57 -1.73 -2.76 26.00
CA PRO A 57 -2.16 -2.59 24.62
C PRO A 57 -1.03 -1.92 23.84
N ALA A 58 -0.64 -2.52 22.73
CA ALA A 58 0.44 -2.05 21.90
C ALA A 58 0.13 -2.28 20.41
N VAL A 59 0.83 -1.58 19.57
CA VAL A 59 0.78 -1.73 18.11
C VAL A 59 2.16 -2.10 17.61
N LEU A 60 2.21 -2.93 16.58
CA LEU A 60 3.44 -3.27 15.89
C LEU A 60 3.95 -2.06 15.12
N GLN A 61 5.17 -1.61 15.44
CA GLN A 61 5.77 -0.43 14.82
C GLN A 61 6.80 -0.80 13.75
N ASP A 62 7.73 -1.70 14.06
CA ASP A 62 8.77 -2.14 13.13
C ASP A 62 9.16 -3.59 13.36
N ILE A 63 9.63 -4.24 12.30
CA ILE A 63 10.10 -5.62 12.34
C ILE A 63 11.39 -5.71 11.53
N GLN A 64 12.39 -6.34 12.11
CA GLN A 64 13.64 -6.64 11.43
C GLN A 64 13.71 -8.12 11.08
N PHE A 65 13.95 -8.41 9.80
CA PHE A 65 14.11 -9.76 9.27
C PHE A 65 15.57 -10.04 8.92
N HIS A 66 15.93 -11.30 9.00
CA HIS A 66 17.22 -11.74 8.50
C HIS A 66 17.18 -11.85 6.97
N PRO A 67 18.10 -11.20 6.22
CA PRO A 67 17.99 -11.02 4.76
C PRO A 67 18.07 -12.33 3.94
N ILE A 68 18.54 -13.43 4.53
CA ILE A 68 18.69 -14.71 3.82
C ILE A 68 17.70 -15.76 4.32
N THR A 69 17.42 -15.77 5.64
CA THR A 69 16.59 -16.82 6.26
C THR A 69 15.17 -16.39 6.58
N ASP A 70 14.84 -15.09 6.37
CA ASP A 70 13.56 -14.45 6.69
C ASP A 70 13.10 -14.64 8.15
N LYS A 71 14.01 -15.11 9.04
CA LYS A 71 13.73 -15.19 10.47
C LYS A 71 13.61 -13.81 11.08
N ILE A 72 12.71 -13.67 12.04
CA ILE A 72 12.51 -12.40 12.77
C ILE A 72 13.70 -12.17 13.68
N LEU A 73 14.39 -11.03 13.52
CA LEU A 73 15.53 -10.64 14.34
C LEU A 73 15.16 -9.76 15.52
N HIS A 74 14.20 -8.85 15.33
CA HIS A 74 13.75 -7.90 16.33
C HIS A 74 12.32 -7.44 16.03
N VAL A 75 11.54 -7.15 17.06
CA VAL A 75 10.21 -6.59 16.93
C VAL A 75 10.05 -5.41 17.87
N ASP A 76 9.59 -4.30 17.33
CA ASP A 76 9.36 -3.06 18.03
C ASP A 76 7.85 -2.83 18.20
N PHE A 77 7.41 -2.62 19.43
CA PHE A 77 6.04 -2.31 19.77
C PHE A 77 5.93 -0.90 20.33
N TYR A 78 4.86 -0.23 20.00
CA TYR A 78 4.50 1.06 20.58
C TYR A 78 3.27 0.89 21.48
N GLN A 79 3.40 1.28 22.75
CA GLN A 79 2.30 1.22 23.71
C GLN A 79 1.23 2.23 23.33
N LEU A 80 -0.01 1.77 23.26
CA LEU A 80 -1.17 2.61 23.00
C LEU A 80 -1.57 3.35 24.28
N SER A 81 -1.87 4.63 24.13
CA SER A 81 -2.52 5.47 25.14
C SER A 81 -3.71 6.13 24.49
N ASP A 82 -4.84 6.18 25.19
CA ASP A 82 -6.12 6.66 24.64
C ASP A 82 -6.05 8.11 24.15
N ASP A 83 -5.19 8.93 24.74
CA ASP A 83 -5.08 10.37 24.47
C ASP A 83 -4.02 10.72 23.39
N LYS A 84 -3.13 9.79 23.04
CA LYS A 84 -2.00 10.11 22.16
C LYS A 84 -2.23 9.58 20.74
N PRO A 85 -2.11 10.42 19.70
CA PRO A 85 -2.17 9.95 18.33
C PRO A 85 -0.95 9.07 18.01
N VAL A 86 -1.20 7.94 17.38
CA VAL A 86 -0.19 6.97 16.97
C VAL A 86 -0.06 6.98 15.46
N ILE A 87 1.17 6.76 14.97
CA ILE A 87 1.45 6.58 13.55
C ILE A 87 1.62 5.08 13.31
N MET A 88 0.84 4.55 12.39
CA MET A 88 0.84 3.14 12.04
C MET A 88 0.75 2.94 10.53
N GLU A 89 1.31 1.84 10.04
CA GLU A 89 1.19 1.42 8.65
C GLU A 89 -0.07 0.58 8.44
N VAL A 90 -1.03 1.13 7.70
CA VAL A 90 -2.30 0.47 7.37
C VAL A 90 -2.28 -0.02 5.93
N PRO A 91 -2.69 -1.27 5.66
CA PRO A 91 -2.71 -1.83 4.33
C PRO A 91 -3.77 -1.16 3.45
N VAL A 92 -3.45 -1.01 2.16
CA VAL A 92 -4.38 -0.50 1.14
C VAL A 92 -4.97 -1.67 0.38
N ARG A 93 -6.29 -1.86 0.51
CA ARG A 93 -7.06 -2.86 -0.22
C ARG A 93 -7.74 -2.23 -1.41
N ILE A 94 -7.47 -2.79 -2.59
CA ILE A 94 -8.06 -2.33 -3.84
C ILE A 94 -9.36 -3.09 -4.08
N THR A 95 -10.45 -2.36 -4.33
CA THR A 95 -11.75 -2.93 -4.68
C THR A 95 -12.20 -2.47 -6.07
N GLY A 96 -13.02 -3.30 -6.71
CA GLY A 96 -13.53 -3.05 -8.05
C GLY A 96 -12.55 -3.42 -9.17
N ARG A 97 -13.04 -3.28 -10.42
CA ARG A 97 -12.26 -3.50 -11.64
C ARG A 97 -12.17 -2.20 -12.43
N SER A 98 -10.98 -1.68 -12.58
CA SER A 98 -10.73 -0.43 -13.30
C SER A 98 -11.13 -0.53 -14.78
N LYS A 99 -11.86 0.48 -15.28
CA LYS A 99 -12.20 0.61 -16.70
C LYS A 99 -10.95 0.65 -17.59
N GLY A 100 -9.86 1.24 -17.08
CA GLY A 100 -8.60 1.30 -17.79
C GLY A 100 -7.90 -0.06 -17.90
N VAL A 101 -8.06 -0.97 -16.91
CA VAL A 101 -7.55 -2.34 -16.99
C VAL A 101 -8.35 -3.16 -18.00
N VAL A 102 -9.67 -2.97 -18.05
CA VAL A 102 -10.54 -3.59 -19.06
C VAL A 102 -10.15 -3.16 -20.47
N ALA A 103 -9.73 -1.90 -20.64
CA ALA A 103 -9.25 -1.34 -21.92
C ALA A 103 -7.77 -1.70 -22.24
N GLY A 104 -7.18 -2.69 -21.53
CA GLY A 104 -5.81 -3.15 -21.80
C GLY A 104 -4.71 -2.42 -21.05
N GLY A 105 -5.05 -1.54 -20.09
CA GLY A 105 -4.07 -0.91 -19.18
C GLY A 105 -3.58 -1.87 -18.09
N VAL A 106 -2.50 -1.48 -17.42
CA VAL A 106 -1.91 -2.20 -16.28
C VAL A 106 -2.10 -1.36 -15.02
N LEU A 107 -2.75 -1.95 -14.00
CA LEU A 107 -2.86 -1.35 -12.68
C LEU A 107 -1.52 -1.46 -11.97
N ARG A 108 -1.00 -0.34 -11.48
CA ARG A 108 0.21 -0.26 -10.66
C ARG A 108 -0.13 0.35 -9.32
N GLN A 109 0.03 -0.42 -8.27
CA GLN A 109 -0.03 0.04 -6.90
C GLN A 109 1.37 0.50 -6.47
N SER A 110 1.50 1.79 -6.10
CA SER A 110 2.76 2.37 -5.64
C SER A 110 2.95 2.16 -4.15
N PHE A 111 1.87 2.32 -3.37
CA PHE A 111 1.87 2.09 -1.93
C PHE A 111 0.94 0.93 -1.59
N ARG A 112 1.49 -0.12 -0.99
CA ARG A 112 0.71 -1.24 -0.45
C ARG A 112 0.23 -0.97 0.96
N LYS A 113 0.98 -0.14 1.71
CA LYS A 113 0.66 0.33 3.05
C LYS A 113 0.79 1.85 3.08
N LEU A 114 -0.06 2.54 3.81
CA LEU A 114 0.00 3.97 4.04
C LEU A 114 0.19 4.25 5.52
N LYS A 115 1.08 5.20 5.84
CA LYS A 115 1.27 5.68 7.21
C LYS A 115 0.11 6.61 7.58
N VAL A 116 -0.64 6.18 8.58
CA VAL A 116 -1.81 6.87 9.13
C VAL A 116 -1.48 7.35 10.53
N LYS A 117 -1.87 8.58 10.82
CA LYS A 117 -1.83 9.16 12.16
C LYS A 117 -3.26 9.24 12.67
N ALA A 118 -3.57 8.49 13.71
CA ALA A 118 -4.89 8.42 14.31
C ALA A 118 -4.82 8.23 15.83
N ILE A 119 -5.92 8.54 16.52
CA ILE A 119 -6.13 8.08 17.89
C ILE A 119 -6.49 6.60 17.83
N PRO A 120 -6.09 5.76 18.81
CA PRO A 120 -6.34 4.31 18.77
C PRO A 120 -7.79 3.91 18.51
N ALA A 121 -8.75 4.69 19.02
CA ALA A 121 -10.18 4.46 18.81
C ALA A 121 -10.65 4.63 17.36
N ASN A 122 -9.91 5.41 16.54
CA ASN A 122 -10.27 5.74 15.16
C ASN A 122 -9.27 5.11 14.16
N LEU A 123 -8.49 4.14 14.60
CA LEU A 123 -7.53 3.49 13.74
C LEU A 123 -8.23 2.51 12.80
N PRO A 124 -8.12 2.65 11.46
CA PRO A 124 -8.70 1.70 10.52
C PRO A 124 -7.83 0.46 10.39
N ASP A 125 -8.44 -0.72 10.28
CA ASP A 125 -7.74 -1.99 10.03
C ASP A 125 -7.24 -2.08 8.59
N GLU A 126 -8.00 -1.51 7.64
CA GLU A 126 -7.66 -1.46 6.22
C GLU A 126 -8.17 -0.16 5.56
N ILE A 127 -7.49 0.28 4.51
CA ILE A 127 -7.92 1.42 3.68
C ILE A 127 -8.46 0.87 2.38
N VAL A 128 -9.78 0.93 2.20
CA VAL A 128 -10.45 0.45 0.98
C VAL A 128 -10.42 1.54 -0.09
N VAL A 129 -9.91 1.19 -1.27
CA VAL A 129 -9.77 2.09 -2.41
C VAL A 129 -10.50 1.52 -3.62
N ASP A 130 -11.53 2.24 -4.11
CA ASP A 130 -12.23 1.87 -5.33
C ASP A 130 -11.49 2.37 -6.57
N VAL A 131 -11.10 1.43 -7.43
CA VAL A 131 -10.41 1.72 -8.69
C VAL A 131 -11.34 1.67 -9.91
N THR A 132 -12.63 1.39 -9.74
CA THR A 132 -13.61 1.26 -10.82
C THR A 132 -13.64 2.47 -11.78
N PRO A 133 -13.62 3.73 -11.29
CA PRO A 133 -13.67 4.91 -12.16
C PRO A 133 -12.36 5.18 -12.91
N LEU A 134 -11.23 4.53 -12.56
CA LEU A 134 -9.93 4.84 -13.13
C LEU A 134 -9.82 4.36 -14.59
N ARG A 135 -9.44 5.28 -15.49
CA ARG A 135 -9.12 5.02 -16.89
C ARG A 135 -7.60 4.92 -17.09
N ILE A 136 -7.17 4.55 -18.30
CA ILE A 136 -5.75 4.55 -18.69
C ILE A 136 -5.19 5.98 -18.52
N GLY A 137 -4.03 6.11 -17.88
CA GLY A 137 -3.39 7.39 -17.57
C GLY A 137 -3.83 8.01 -16.25
N ASN A 138 -4.96 7.59 -15.67
CA ASN A 138 -5.45 8.15 -14.41
C ASN A 138 -4.62 7.63 -13.22
N LYS A 139 -4.50 8.52 -12.22
CA LYS A 139 -3.81 8.26 -10.96
C LYS A 139 -4.75 8.58 -9.81
N LEU A 140 -4.71 7.77 -8.77
CA LEU A 140 -5.35 8.08 -7.50
C LEU A 140 -4.29 8.56 -6.51
N TYR A 141 -4.53 9.72 -5.95
CA TYR A 141 -3.66 10.37 -4.97
C TYR A 141 -4.16 10.12 -3.56
N VAL A 142 -3.26 10.27 -2.57
CA VAL A 142 -3.60 10.16 -1.14
C VAL A 142 -4.70 11.13 -0.76
N GLY A 143 -4.64 12.40 -1.20
CA GLY A 143 -5.65 13.42 -0.93
C GLY A 143 -7.04 13.13 -1.52
N GLY A 144 -7.16 12.16 -2.44
CA GLY A 144 -8.45 11.71 -2.99
C GLY A 144 -9.13 10.58 -2.21
N ILE A 145 -8.49 10.08 -1.16
CA ILE A 145 -9.05 9.01 -0.32
C ILE A 145 -9.83 9.65 0.83
N LYS A 146 -11.06 9.20 1.04
CA LYS A 146 -11.88 9.68 2.16
C LYS A 146 -11.28 9.23 3.48
N THR A 147 -11.14 10.15 4.42
CA THR A 147 -10.60 9.92 5.75
C THR A 147 -11.68 10.21 6.80
N GLU A 148 -11.93 9.27 7.70
CA GLU A 148 -12.87 9.42 8.79
C GLU A 148 -12.12 9.29 10.12
N GLY A 149 -11.77 10.44 10.73
CA GLY A 149 -11.13 10.47 12.05
C GLY A 149 -9.64 10.19 12.08
N TYR A 150 -8.96 10.08 10.92
CA TYR A 150 -7.51 9.89 10.83
C TYR A 150 -6.90 10.80 9.75
N SER A 151 -5.59 10.97 9.77
CA SER A 151 -4.84 11.74 8.78
C SER A 151 -3.69 10.93 8.20
N PHE A 152 -3.38 11.15 6.92
CA PHE A 152 -2.20 10.54 6.30
C PHE A 152 -0.94 11.34 6.64
N VAL A 153 0.17 10.63 6.85
CA VAL A 153 1.50 11.23 7.02
C VAL A 153 2.14 11.52 5.65
N HIS A 154 1.69 10.82 4.62
CA HIS A 154 2.14 11.02 3.24
C HIS A 154 1.60 12.33 2.67
N PRO A 155 2.32 12.99 1.75
CA PRO A 155 1.83 14.18 1.06
C PRO A 155 0.62 13.86 0.18
N ASP A 156 -0.33 14.80 0.06
CA ASP A 156 -1.59 14.64 -0.68
C ASP A 156 -1.38 14.31 -2.16
N ASN A 157 -0.26 14.75 -2.76
CA ASN A 157 0.11 14.48 -4.14
C ASN A 157 0.79 13.11 -4.36
N ALA A 158 0.98 12.30 -3.31
CA ALA A 158 1.52 10.96 -3.45
C ALA A 158 0.52 10.05 -4.18
N VAL A 159 1.01 9.32 -5.20
CA VAL A 159 0.18 8.43 -6.02
C VAL A 159 0.08 7.08 -5.34
N VAL A 160 -1.13 6.69 -4.95
CA VAL A 160 -1.40 5.38 -4.34
C VAL A 160 -1.53 4.29 -5.40
N VAL A 161 -2.40 4.55 -6.38
CA VAL A 161 -2.68 3.62 -7.48
C VAL A 161 -2.70 4.39 -8.80
N ALA A 162 -2.14 3.80 -9.85
CA ALA A 162 -2.16 4.35 -11.20
C ALA A 162 -2.48 3.27 -12.23
N VAL A 163 -3.22 3.62 -13.28
CA VAL A 163 -3.42 2.76 -14.44
C VAL A 163 -2.49 3.25 -15.56
N LYS A 164 -1.50 2.45 -15.91
CA LYS A 164 -0.56 2.74 -16.99
C LYS A 164 -0.98 2.03 -18.28
N MET A 165 -0.66 2.65 -19.41
CA MET A 165 -0.80 2.00 -20.71
C MET A 165 0.16 0.80 -20.81
N SER A 166 -0.33 -0.35 -21.26
CA SER A 166 0.51 -1.51 -21.54
C SER A 166 1.13 -1.39 -22.92
N ARG A 167 2.22 -2.11 -23.17
CA ARG A 167 2.86 -2.15 -24.52
C ARG A 167 1.91 -2.76 -25.57
N ASN A 168 1.03 -3.65 -25.16
CA ASN A 168 0.05 -4.26 -26.08
C ASN A 168 -1.10 -3.29 -26.42
N ALA A 169 -1.52 -2.43 -25.47
CA ALA A 169 -2.50 -1.38 -25.73
C ALA A 169 -1.92 -0.27 -26.66
N MET A 170 -0.62 -0.01 -26.59
CA MET A 170 0.03 0.90 -27.55
C MET A 170 0.01 0.35 -28.99
N LYS A 171 0.19 -0.96 -29.17
CA LYS A 171 0.12 -1.57 -30.51
C LYS A 171 -1.30 -1.62 -31.06
N GLY A 172 -2.32 -1.84 -30.21
CA GLY A 172 -3.72 -1.82 -30.60
C GLY A 172 -4.26 -0.41 -30.90
N GLY A 173 -3.75 0.62 -30.20
CA GLY A 173 -4.13 2.01 -30.46
C GLY A 173 -3.53 2.56 -31.76
N ALA A 174 -2.29 2.19 -32.07
CA ALA A 174 -1.65 2.58 -33.35
C ALA A 174 -2.34 1.92 -34.56
N ALA A 175 -2.83 0.68 -34.41
CA ALA A 175 -3.56 0.01 -35.49
C ALA A 175 -4.99 0.57 -35.68
N ALA A 176 -5.61 1.17 -34.66
CA ALA A 176 -6.92 1.80 -34.78
C ALA A 176 -6.84 3.23 -35.35
N GLU A 177 -5.71 3.92 -35.17
CA GLU A 177 -5.49 5.24 -35.77
C GLU A 177 -5.07 5.13 -37.26
N GLU A 178 -4.39 4.04 -37.67
CA GLU A 178 -4.05 3.79 -39.07
C GLU A 178 -5.29 3.36 -39.89
N ASP A 179 -6.27 2.66 -39.29
CA ASP A 179 -7.51 2.25 -39.96
C ASP A 179 -8.50 3.44 -40.14
N ASP A 180 -8.46 4.43 -39.22
CA ASP A 180 -9.31 5.63 -39.31
C ASP A 180 -8.72 6.66 -40.32
N GLU A 181 -7.40 6.70 -40.55
CA GLU A 181 -6.78 7.54 -41.57
C GLU A 181 -6.95 6.96 -42.99
N GLU A 182 -7.04 5.64 -43.15
CA GLU A 182 -7.29 5.03 -44.46
C GLU A 182 -8.75 5.18 -44.90
N GLU A 183 -9.73 5.22 -44.00
CA GLU A 183 -11.15 5.39 -44.33
C GLU A 183 -11.48 6.86 -44.70
N VAL A 184 -10.77 7.82 -44.20
CA VAL A 184 -10.94 9.26 -44.55
C VAL A 184 -10.24 9.63 -45.86
N ALA A 185 -9.24 8.88 -46.31
CA ALA A 185 -8.55 9.12 -47.56
C ALA A 185 -9.24 8.55 -48.79
N ALA A 186 -10.23 7.66 -48.61
CA ALA A 186 -10.96 7.02 -49.73
C ALA A 186 -12.21 7.76 -50.17
N GLU A 187 -12.69 8.80 -49.47
CA GLU A 187 -13.92 9.52 -49.79
C GLU A 187 -13.72 10.92 -50.42
N GLY A 188 -12.50 11.28 -50.82
CA GLY A 188 -12.09 12.62 -51.28
C GLY A 188 -11.76 12.76 -52.75
N GLU A 189 -12.04 11.80 -53.64
CA GLU A 189 -11.75 11.92 -55.06
C GLU A 189 -13.00 11.73 -55.93
N ALA A 190 -13.73 12.83 -56.16
CA ALA A 190 -14.69 12.94 -57.22
C ALA A 190 -14.34 14.14 -58.15
N PRO A 191 -14.37 13.96 -59.45
CA PRO A 191 -13.73 14.84 -60.38
C PRO A 191 -14.61 16.05 -60.77
N ALA A 192 -14.02 17.22 -60.81
CA ALA A 192 -14.63 18.36 -61.50
C ALA A 192 -14.02 18.48 -62.91
N ALA A 193 -14.84 18.09 -63.86
CA ALA A 193 -14.64 18.31 -65.27
C ALA A 193 -14.70 19.80 -65.62
N GLU A 194 -13.75 20.20 -66.42
CA GLU A 194 -13.92 20.92 -67.71
C GLU A 194 -14.96 22.05 -67.79
N THR A 195 -14.51 23.27 -68.03
CA THR A 195 -15.04 24.08 -69.14
C THR A 195 -14.00 25.07 -69.64
N ALA A 196 -13.81 24.97 -70.93
CA ALA A 196 -12.97 25.78 -71.79
C ALA A 196 -13.63 27.11 -72.19
N ALA A 197 -12.79 27.91 -72.88
CA ALA A 197 -13.14 29.00 -73.78
C ALA A 197 -13.38 30.37 -73.14
N GLU A 198 -12.69 31.41 -73.45
CA GLU A 198 -12.31 32.07 -74.71
C GLU A 198 -11.25 33.14 -74.44
#